data_9e0e15c1f33a2c2f5ca3cf668a4b6526
#
_entry.id   9e0e15c1f33a2c2f5ca3cf668a4b6526
#
_cell.length_a   1.000
_cell.length_b   1.000
_cell.length_c   1.000
_cell.angle_alpha   90.00
_cell.angle_beta   90.00
_cell.angle_gamma   90.00
#
_symmetry.space_group_name_H-M   'P 1'
#
loop_
_entity.id
_entity.type
_entity.pdbx_description
1 polymer ?
#
loop_
_entity_poly.entity_id
_entity_poly.type
_entity_poly.pdbx_seq_one_letter_code
_entity_poly.pdbx_strand_id
1 'polypeptide(L)'
;GFVLHSMPQACKLISTFGPTRYKPGGLFVFKGGRMKKWIDLKSQVQKHVERGLDLGPVSSERFALFLYSSNYYRVSGYARCFYERDVDRYVPGTTATKLMEVYDLDRAVRNGVLDGVGVLEPTLRSRVAYHFAKLAGGGGAYLDEHLYLPAGPEPDPGNGRAHDRWQKEFANRETVLKSFKDIQKRHEIFIQH
;
A
#
# COMPACT_ATOMS: atom_id res chain seq x y z
N GLY A 1 -8.85 24.17 18.44
CA GLY A 1 -8.57 24.65 17.10
C GLY A 1 -7.10 24.42 16.78
N PHE A 2 -6.78 23.36 16.06
CA PHE A 2 -5.41 23.12 15.56
C PHE A 2 -5.16 24.03 14.37
N VAL A 3 -4.15 24.88 14.48
CA VAL A 3 -3.73 25.82 13.45
C VAL A 3 -2.89 25.07 12.39
N LEU A 4 -3.51 24.80 11.25
CA LEU A 4 -2.89 24.16 10.06
C LEU A 4 -2.05 25.14 9.20
N HIS A 5 -1.41 26.15 9.80
CA HIS A 5 -0.87 27.29 9.03
C HIS A 5 0.64 27.29 8.78
N SER A 6 1.37 26.19 8.91
CA SER A 6 2.78 26.16 8.46
C SER A 6 3.29 24.75 8.12
N MET A 7 2.57 24.00 7.29
CA MET A 7 3.21 22.84 6.65
C MET A 7 3.91 23.31 5.36
N PRO A 8 5.22 23.05 5.19
CA PRO A 8 5.89 23.29 3.92
C PRO A 8 5.18 22.53 2.80
N GLN A 9 5.14 23.12 1.60
CA GLN A 9 4.50 22.54 0.39
C GLN A 9 5.05 21.15 -0.03
N ALA A 10 5.98 20.58 0.70
CA ALA A 10 6.57 19.26 0.46
C ALA A 10 5.62 18.07 0.69
N CYS A 11 4.46 18.26 1.33
CA CYS A 11 3.48 17.19 1.55
C CYS A 11 2.68 16.80 0.29
N LYS A 12 2.89 17.49 -0.85
CA LYS A 12 2.30 17.09 -2.15
C LYS A 12 2.93 15.85 -2.78
N LEU A 13 3.98 15.28 -2.18
CA LEU A 13 4.71 14.13 -2.73
C LEU A 13 4.11 12.76 -2.40
N ILE A 14 3.07 12.68 -1.56
CA ILE A 14 2.39 11.40 -1.32
C ILE A 14 1.55 10.97 -2.54
N SER A 15 1.19 11.90 -3.44
CA SER A 15 0.44 11.58 -4.65
C SER A 15 1.30 11.10 -5.84
N THR A 16 2.61 11.12 -5.74
CA THR A 16 3.53 10.75 -6.84
C THR A 16 4.08 9.32 -6.75
N PHE A 17 3.72 8.55 -5.73
CA PHE A 17 3.87 7.11 -5.80
C PHE A 17 2.71 6.56 -6.65
N GLY A 18 2.85 6.72 -7.97
CA GLY A 18 2.05 5.96 -8.92
C GLY A 18 2.14 4.48 -8.60
N PRO A 19 1.11 3.68 -8.92
CA PRO A 19 1.10 2.26 -8.60
C PRO A 19 2.35 1.62 -9.18
N THR A 20 3.24 1.16 -8.31
CA THR A 20 4.36 0.29 -8.70
C THR A 20 3.74 -0.87 -9.44
N ARG A 21 3.94 -0.95 -10.76
CA ARG A 21 3.49 -2.06 -11.59
C ARG A 21 4.07 -3.35 -11.03
N TYR A 22 3.30 -4.03 -10.20
CA TYR A 22 3.57 -5.39 -9.83
C TYR A 22 3.45 -6.25 -11.10
N LYS A 23 4.57 -6.72 -11.64
CA LYS A 23 4.61 -7.76 -12.66
C LYS A 23 4.68 -9.09 -11.93
N PRO A 24 3.63 -9.91 -11.90
CA PRO A 24 3.74 -11.26 -11.36
C PRO A 24 4.70 -12.06 -12.27
N GLY A 25 5.72 -12.69 -11.68
CA GLY A 25 6.66 -13.56 -12.37
C GLY A 25 8.01 -12.97 -12.78
N GLY A 26 8.29 -11.71 -12.47
CA GLY A 26 9.61 -11.11 -12.69
C GLY A 26 10.57 -11.47 -11.57
N LEU A 27 11.57 -12.32 -11.85
CA LEU A 27 12.77 -12.43 -11.03
C LEU A 27 13.30 -11.01 -10.81
N PHE A 28 13.36 -10.54 -9.56
CA PHE A 28 13.96 -9.25 -9.22
C PHE A 28 15.47 -9.36 -9.46
N VAL A 29 15.89 -9.08 -10.68
CA VAL A 29 17.30 -8.87 -10.98
C VAL A 29 17.64 -7.49 -10.42
N PHE A 30 18.27 -7.46 -9.25
CA PHE A 30 18.94 -6.27 -8.74
C PHE A 30 20.04 -5.90 -9.75
N LYS A 31 19.77 -4.95 -10.64
CA LYS A 31 20.83 -4.30 -11.41
C LYS A 31 21.81 -3.74 -10.38
N GLY A 32 23.03 -4.29 -10.36
CA GLY A 32 24.11 -4.12 -9.43
C GLY A 32 24.35 -2.73 -8.85
N GLY A 33 23.49 -2.29 -7.95
CA GLY A 33 23.77 -1.24 -7.01
C GLY A 33 24.58 -1.84 -5.87
N ARG A 34 25.74 -1.27 -5.58
CA ARG A 34 26.60 -1.66 -4.46
C ARG A 34 25.76 -1.73 -3.19
N MET A 35 25.51 -2.93 -2.64
CA MET A 35 24.76 -3.09 -1.38
C MET A 35 25.42 -2.24 -0.31
N LYS A 36 24.62 -1.38 0.36
CA LYS A 36 25.14 -0.57 1.45
C LYS A 36 25.57 -1.50 2.59
N LYS A 37 26.76 -1.25 3.13
CA LYS A 37 27.27 -2.01 4.30
C LYS A 37 26.29 -1.84 5.46
N TRP A 38 26.13 -2.91 6.24
CA TRP A 38 25.43 -2.85 7.51
C TRP A 38 26.12 -1.85 8.45
N ILE A 39 25.35 -1.10 9.19
CA ILE A 39 25.81 -0.15 10.22
C ILE A 39 25.01 -0.36 11.51
N ASP A 40 25.66 -0.24 12.66
CA ASP A 40 25.04 -0.35 13.95
C ASP A 40 24.08 0.82 14.25
N LEU A 41 23.27 0.68 15.30
CA LEU A 41 22.27 1.68 15.68
C LEU A 41 22.90 3.03 16.03
N LYS A 42 24.05 3.02 16.71
CA LYS A 42 24.77 4.25 17.07
C LYS A 42 25.21 5.01 15.81
N SER A 43 25.75 4.30 14.83
CA SER A 43 26.13 4.88 13.54
C SER A 43 24.92 5.35 12.75
N GLN A 44 23.73 4.70 12.87
CA GLN A 44 22.49 5.16 12.25
C GLN A 44 22.03 6.49 12.87
N VAL A 45 22.03 6.61 14.19
CA VAL A 45 21.73 7.88 14.89
C VAL A 45 22.70 8.97 14.47
N GLN A 46 24.00 8.66 14.48
CA GLN A 46 25.04 9.61 14.09
C GLN A 46 24.82 10.17 12.68
N LYS A 47 24.42 9.34 11.71
CA LYS A 47 24.08 9.79 10.35
C LYS A 47 22.94 10.79 10.29
N HIS A 48 21.92 10.65 11.14
CA HIS A 48 20.85 11.64 11.20
C HIS A 48 21.34 12.97 11.79
N VAL A 49 22.19 12.91 12.84
CA VAL A 49 22.79 14.09 13.45
C VAL A 49 23.75 14.82 12.48
N GLU A 50 24.58 14.08 11.74
CA GLU A 50 25.48 14.65 10.71
C GLU A 50 24.72 15.35 9.58
N ARG A 51 23.51 14.89 9.30
CA ARG A 51 22.61 15.55 8.35
C ARG A 51 21.88 16.76 8.93
N GLY A 52 22.12 17.09 10.20
CA GLY A 52 21.57 18.27 10.86
C GLY A 52 20.29 18.00 11.65
N LEU A 53 19.97 16.74 11.99
CA LEU A 53 18.88 16.45 12.91
C LEU A 53 19.26 16.86 14.32
N ASP A 54 18.47 17.74 14.93
CA ASP A 54 18.59 18.06 16.35
C ASP A 54 17.84 17.01 17.19
N LEU A 55 18.55 16.32 18.08
CA LEU A 55 17.92 15.36 18.97
C LEU A 55 17.03 16.06 20.03
N GLY A 56 17.33 17.31 20.38
CA GLY A 56 16.58 18.06 21.38
C GLY A 56 16.44 17.31 22.71
N PRO A 57 15.21 17.12 23.23
CA PRO A 57 14.96 16.40 24.47
C PRO A 57 15.02 14.87 24.32
N VAL A 58 15.19 14.35 23.11
CA VAL A 58 15.25 12.92 22.83
C VAL A 58 16.68 12.43 23.02
N SER A 59 16.91 11.50 23.94
CA SER A 59 18.25 10.92 24.09
C SER A 59 18.66 10.09 22.88
N SER A 60 19.96 9.95 22.63
CA SER A 60 20.50 9.11 21.57
C SER A 60 20.01 7.67 21.66
N GLU A 61 19.89 7.12 22.87
CA GLU A 61 19.42 5.78 23.13
C GLU A 61 17.94 5.62 22.76
N ARG A 62 17.13 6.61 23.15
CA ARG A 62 15.69 6.62 22.79
C ARG A 62 15.50 6.69 21.28
N PHE A 63 16.27 7.52 20.60
CA PHE A 63 16.21 7.61 19.14
C PHE A 63 16.74 6.34 18.46
N ALA A 64 17.78 5.70 19.02
CA ALA A 64 18.28 4.40 18.55
C ALA A 64 17.21 3.30 18.68
N LEU A 65 16.49 3.23 19.80
CA LEU A 65 15.37 2.31 19.99
C LEU A 65 14.23 2.57 19.00
N PHE A 66 13.94 3.83 18.71
CA PHE A 66 12.97 4.19 17.69
C PHE A 66 13.42 3.70 16.30
N LEU A 67 14.68 3.89 15.91
CA LEU A 67 15.22 3.37 14.65
C LEU A 67 15.17 1.85 14.59
N TYR A 68 15.47 1.16 15.71
CA TYR A 68 15.43 -0.30 15.81
C TYR A 68 14.01 -0.85 15.58
N SER A 69 13.01 -0.26 16.26
CA SER A 69 11.60 -0.69 16.17
C SER A 69 10.94 -0.33 14.87
N SER A 70 11.35 0.79 14.25
CA SER A 70 10.69 1.36 13.07
C SER A 70 11.41 1.06 11.75
N ASN A 71 12.61 0.53 11.81
CA ASN A 71 13.56 0.35 10.70
C ASN A 71 14.13 1.66 10.16
N TYR A 72 15.46 1.75 10.08
CA TYR A 72 16.20 2.91 9.58
C TYR A 72 15.71 3.44 8.22
N TYR A 73 15.48 2.55 7.25
CA TYR A 73 15.06 2.97 5.91
C TYR A 73 13.66 3.57 5.90
N ARG A 74 12.78 3.05 6.74
CA ARG A 74 11.43 3.58 6.88
C ARG A 74 11.47 4.98 7.50
N VAL A 75 12.20 5.16 8.60
CA VAL A 75 12.40 6.47 9.22
C VAL A 75 13.07 7.45 8.27
N SER A 76 14.07 7.01 7.49
CA SER A 76 14.70 7.83 6.45
C SER A 76 13.73 8.26 5.35
N GLY A 77 12.68 7.49 5.09
CA GLY A 77 11.60 7.88 4.18
C GLY A 77 10.84 9.11 4.70
N TYR A 78 10.43 9.10 5.98
CA TYR A 78 9.78 10.26 6.62
C TYR A 78 10.72 11.45 6.77
N ALA A 79 12.02 11.18 7.02
CA ALA A 79 13.03 12.22 7.13
C ALA A 79 13.12 13.10 5.88
N ARG A 80 12.85 12.55 4.70
CA ARG A 80 12.86 13.30 3.42
C ARG A 80 11.86 14.46 3.39
N CYS A 81 10.77 14.38 4.15
CA CYS A 81 9.81 15.48 4.27
C CYS A 81 10.41 16.72 4.96
N PHE A 82 11.54 16.55 5.65
CA PHE A 82 12.24 17.56 6.39
C PHE A 82 13.60 17.93 5.78
N TYR A 83 13.93 17.43 4.59
CA TYR A 83 15.18 17.76 3.93
C TYR A 83 15.06 19.05 3.13
N GLU A 84 16.15 19.78 3.05
CA GLU A 84 16.29 20.86 2.08
C GLU A 84 16.19 20.30 0.66
N ARG A 85 15.64 21.11 -0.26
CA ARG A 85 15.50 20.69 -1.64
C ARG A 85 16.89 20.37 -2.22
N ASP A 86 17.01 19.19 -2.83
CA ASP A 86 18.21 18.69 -3.54
C ASP A 86 19.45 18.49 -2.64
N VAL A 87 19.32 18.57 -1.33
CA VAL A 87 20.40 18.33 -0.37
C VAL A 87 20.01 17.23 0.61
N ASP A 88 20.93 16.32 0.92
CA ASP A 88 20.72 15.24 1.92
C ASP A 88 20.94 15.78 3.36
N ARG A 89 20.28 16.90 3.68
CA ARG A 89 20.36 17.60 4.96
C ARG A 89 18.99 18.03 5.44
N TYR A 90 18.80 17.98 6.76
CA TYR A 90 17.60 18.50 7.38
C TYR A 90 17.53 20.01 7.32
N VAL A 91 16.32 20.54 7.12
CA VAL A 91 16.03 21.97 7.29
C VAL A 91 16.39 22.37 8.72
N PRO A 92 17.07 23.52 8.94
CA PRO A 92 17.40 24.00 10.27
C PRO A 92 16.20 24.02 11.23
N GLY A 93 16.39 23.56 12.46
CA GLY A 93 15.34 23.45 13.47
C GLY A 93 14.46 22.21 13.34
N THR A 94 14.85 21.24 12.49
CA THR A 94 14.21 19.91 12.48
C THR A 94 14.70 19.10 13.67
N THR A 95 13.76 18.66 14.50
CA THR A 95 14.05 17.87 15.71
C THR A 95 13.65 16.42 15.55
N ALA A 96 14.30 15.53 16.32
CA ALA A 96 13.94 14.11 16.40
C ALA A 96 12.49 13.93 16.87
N THR A 97 12.00 14.80 17.77
CA THR A 97 10.60 14.82 18.23
C THR A 97 9.64 14.97 17.05
N LYS A 98 9.86 15.99 16.20
CA LYS A 98 9.01 16.21 15.00
C LYS A 98 9.00 15.01 14.06
N LEU A 99 10.15 14.37 13.85
CA LEU A 99 10.26 13.19 13.00
C LEU A 99 9.48 12.02 13.57
N MET A 100 9.56 11.78 14.88
CA MET A 100 8.81 10.75 15.58
C MET A 100 7.30 11.02 15.56
N GLU A 101 6.88 12.27 15.77
CA GLU A 101 5.47 12.69 15.70
C GLU A 101 4.86 12.43 14.32
N VAL A 102 5.57 12.74 13.23
CA VAL A 102 5.08 12.45 11.87
C VAL A 102 4.95 10.95 11.63
N TYR A 103 5.91 10.16 12.13
CA TYR A 103 5.82 8.70 12.06
C TYR A 103 4.60 8.15 12.81
N ASP A 104 4.36 8.66 14.02
CA ASP A 104 3.22 8.24 14.86
C ASP A 104 1.89 8.70 14.27
N LEU A 105 1.82 9.90 13.69
CA LEU A 105 0.64 10.39 12.97
C LEU A 105 0.30 9.48 11.78
N ASP A 106 1.28 9.14 10.95
CA ASP A 106 1.06 8.23 9.82
C ASP A 106 0.58 6.85 10.30
N ARG A 107 1.13 6.36 11.42
CA ARG A 107 0.68 5.10 12.04
C ARG A 107 -0.78 5.20 12.49
N ALA A 108 -1.15 6.30 13.14
CA ALA A 108 -2.53 6.52 13.59
C ALA A 108 -3.51 6.62 12.40
N VAL A 109 -3.15 7.34 11.34
CA VAL A 109 -3.95 7.42 10.11
C VAL A 109 -4.14 6.04 9.46
N ARG A 110 -3.06 5.27 9.32
CA ARG A 110 -3.17 3.91 8.75
C ARG A 110 -4.06 3.00 9.56
N ASN A 111 -3.96 3.03 10.89
CA ASN A 111 -4.81 2.23 11.76
C ASN A 111 -6.28 2.65 11.60
N GLY A 112 -6.58 3.96 11.60
CA GLY A 112 -7.93 4.45 11.39
C GLY A 112 -8.52 4.05 10.03
N VAL A 113 -7.70 4.05 8.97
CA VAL A 113 -8.12 3.56 7.64
C VAL A 113 -8.41 2.06 7.69
N LEU A 114 -7.54 1.26 8.32
CA LEU A 114 -7.73 -0.19 8.43
C LEU A 114 -8.99 -0.53 9.23
N ASP A 115 -9.24 0.18 10.33
CA ASP A 115 -10.47 0.03 11.12
C ASP A 115 -11.71 0.37 10.29
N GLY A 116 -11.67 1.47 9.53
CA GLY A 116 -12.75 1.85 8.62
C GLY A 116 -12.99 0.81 7.52
N VAL A 117 -11.95 0.27 6.92
CA VAL A 117 -12.05 -0.82 5.92
C VAL A 117 -12.63 -2.07 6.56
N GLY A 118 -12.23 -2.40 7.80
CA GLY A 118 -12.76 -3.54 8.55
C GLY A 118 -14.28 -3.49 8.77
N VAL A 119 -14.87 -2.30 8.88
CA VAL A 119 -16.33 -2.10 8.95
C VAL A 119 -16.97 -2.08 7.55
N LEU A 120 -16.34 -1.42 6.62
CA LEU A 120 -16.86 -1.22 5.25
C LEU A 120 -16.93 -2.53 4.47
N GLU A 121 -15.91 -3.37 4.54
CA GLU A 121 -15.80 -4.59 3.74
C GLU A 121 -16.97 -5.58 4.03
N PRO A 122 -17.27 -5.98 5.29
CA PRO A 122 -18.41 -6.86 5.56
C PRO A 122 -19.75 -6.25 5.15
N THR A 123 -19.91 -4.94 5.34
CA THR A 123 -21.12 -4.22 4.95
C THR A 123 -21.33 -4.26 3.44
N LEU A 124 -20.28 -3.99 2.67
CA LEU A 124 -20.35 -4.06 1.20
C LEU A 124 -20.62 -5.50 0.73
N ARG A 125 -19.91 -6.48 1.29
CA ARG A 125 -20.15 -7.89 0.96
C ARG A 125 -21.60 -8.29 1.17
N SER A 126 -22.16 -7.95 2.33
CA SER A 126 -23.56 -8.28 2.67
C SER A 126 -24.55 -7.61 1.73
N ARG A 127 -24.36 -6.33 1.43
CA ARG A 127 -25.24 -5.59 0.52
C ARG A 127 -25.13 -6.09 -0.92
N VAL A 128 -23.92 -6.35 -1.41
CA VAL A 128 -23.72 -6.93 -2.73
C VAL A 128 -24.38 -8.30 -2.83
N ALA A 129 -24.15 -9.18 -1.86
CA ALA A 129 -24.77 -10.50 -1.83
C ALA A 129 -26.30 -10.43 -1.82
N TYR A 130 -26.88 -9.55 -0.99
CA TYR A 130 -28.33 -9.35 -0.93
C TYR A 130 -28.93 -8.87 -2.26
N HIS A 131 -28.36 -7.82 -2.84
CA HIS A 131 -28.87 -7.26 -4.08
C HIS A 131 -28.63 -8.20 -5.26
N PHE A 132 -27.50 -8.88 -5.29
CA PHE A 132 -27.21 -9.87 -6.32
C PHE A 132 -28.21 -11.04 -6.27
N ALA A 133 -28.43 -11.61 -5.08
CA ALA A 133 -29.43 -12.69 -4.91
C ALA A 133 -30.83 -12.25 -5.30
N LYS A 134 -31.22 -11.00 -4.98
CA LYS A 134 -32.51 -10.44 -5.37
C LYS A 134 -32.66 -10.32 -6.89
N LEU A 135 -31.62 -9.87 -7.58
CA LEU A 135 -31.64 -9.67 -9.06
C LEU A 135 -31.54 -11.00 -9.80
N ALA A 136 -30.76 -11.93 -9.30
CA ALA A 136 -30.50 -13.22 -9.92
C ALA A 136 -31.46 -14.34 -9.52
N GLY A 137 -32.42 -14.04 -8.60
CA GLY A 137 -33.49 -14.99 -8.25
C GLY A 137 -33.13 -16.04 -7.23
N GLY A 138 -31.98 -15.93 -6.54
CA GLY A 138 -31.65 -16.89 -5.48
C GLY A 138 -30.28 -16.66 -4.83
N GLY A 139 -30.12 -17.16 -3.60
CA GLY A 139 -28.89 -17.04 -2.82
C GLY A 139 -27.68 -17.80 -3.40
N GLY A 140 -27.92 -18.85 -4.20
CA GLY A 140 -26.89 -19.61 -4.89
C GLY A 140 -26.50 -19.06 -6.27
N ALA A 141 -27.14 -17.99 -6.73
CA ALA A 141 -26.94 -17.44 -8.07
C ALA A 141 -25.48 -16.96 -8.32
N TYR A 142 -24.75 -16.61 -7.28
CA TYR A 142 -23.32 -16.26 -7.40
C TYR A 142 -22.43 -17.42 -7.90
N LEU A 143 -22.94 -18.66 -7.89
CA LEU A 143 -22.27 -19.86 -8.41
C LEU A 143 -22.57 -20.10 -9.89
N ASP A 144 -23.52 -19.36 -10.48
CA ASP A 144 -23.87 -19.49 -11.88
C ASP A 144 -22.92 -18.65 -12.75
N GLU A 145 -22.04 -19.34 -13.46
CA GLU A 145 -21.06 -18.70 -14.34
C GLU A 145 -21.70 -17.90 -15.48
N HIS A 146 -22.94 -18.23 -15.89
CA HIS A 146 -23.68 -17.53 -16.95
C HIS A 146 -24.11 -16.12 -16.57
N LEU A 147 -24.19 -15.81 -15.29
CA LEU A 147 -24.50 -14.48 -14.79
C LEU A 147 -23.34 -13.49 -14.91
N TYR A 148 -22.12 -13.99 -15.13
CA TYR A 148 -20.95 -13.18 -15.33
C TYR A 148 -20.76 -12.95 -16.83
N LEU A 149 -21.09 -11.71 -17.27
CA LEU A 149 -21.00 -11.32 -18.67
C LEU A 149 -19.63 -11.69 -19.26
N PRO A 150 -19.62 -12.31 -20.44
CA PRO A 150 -18.39 -12.51 -21.18
C PRO A 150 -17.70 -11.16 -21.42
N ALA A 151 -16.39 -11.15 -21.44
CA ALA A 151 -15.66 -10.04 -22.04
C ALA A 151 -16.27 -9.81 -23.45
N GLY A 152 -16.47 -8.56 -23.82
CA GLY A 152 -17.03 -8.23 -25.13
C GLY A 152 -16.22 -8.87 -26.27
N PRO A 153 -16.66 -8.74 -27.51
CA PRO A 153 -15.94 -9.30 -28.64
C PRO A 153 -14.48 -8.82 -28.64
N GLU A 154 -13.57 -9.71 -29.02
CA GLU A 154 -12.17 -9.38 -29.12
C GLU A 154 -11.96 -8.19 -30.06
N PRO A 155 -11.32 -7.10 -29.61
CA PRO A 155 -11.02 -5.96 -30.45
C PRO A 155 -10.03 -6.33 -31.55
N ASP A 156 -10.07 -5.63 -32.67
CA ASP A 156 -9.11 -5.78 -33.75
C ASP A 156 -7.68 -5.71 -33.22
N PRO A 157 -6.81 -6.70 -33.49
CA PRO A 157 -5.40 -6.69 -33.11
C PRO A 157 -4.63 -5.44 -33.55
N GLY A 158 -5.07 -4.78 -34.60
CA GLY A 158 -4.54 -3.47 -35.05
C GLY A 158 -4.74 -2.33 -34.06
N ASN A 159 -5.69 -2.47 -33.12
CA ASN A 159 -5.90 -1.52 -32.02
C ASN A 159 -5.19 -2.00 -30.74
N GLY A 160 -3.87 -1.95 -30.71
CA GLY A 160 -3.02 -2.52 -29.68
C GLY A 160 -3.44 -2.22 -28.25
N ARG A 161 -3.87 -0.98 -27.92
CA ARG A 161 -4.28 -0.62 -26.53
C ARG A 161 -5.61 -1.28 -26.13
N ALA A 162 -6.57 -1.38 -27.03
CA ALA A 162 -7.85 -2.00 -26.77
C ALA A 162 -7.70 -3.52 -26.66
N HIS A 163 -6.90 -4.11 -27.53
CA HIS A 163 -6.55 -5.52 -27.50
C HIS A 163 -5.79 -5.92 -26.22
N ASP A 164 -4.77 -5.14 -25.81
CA ASP A 164 -4.04 -5.38 -24.55
C ASP A 164 -4.94 -5.30 -23.31
N ARG A 165 -5.90 -4.37 -23.31
CA ARG A 165 -6.88 -4.25 -22.22
C ARG A 165 -7.79 -5.47 -22.17
N TRP A 166 -8.33 -5.85 -23.32
CA TRP A 166 -9.22 -6.99 -23.47
C TRP A 166 -8.51 -8.30 -23.02
N GLN A 167 -7.29 -8.54 -23.46
CA GLN A 167 -6.51 -9.71 -23.04
C GLN A 167 -6.30 -9.77 -21.51
N LYS A 168 -6.05 -8.61 -20.88
CA LYS A 168 -5.92 -8.55 -19.42
C LYS A 168 -7.23 -8.84 -18.70
N GLU A 169 -8.34 -8.31 -19.20
CA GLU A 169 -9.67 -8.56 -18.66
C GLU A 169 -10.06 -10.02 -18.83
N PHE A 170 -9.75 -10.61 -19.97
CA PHE A 170 -10.00 -12.02 -20.26
C PHE A 170 -9.18 -12.95 -19.34
N ALA A 171 -7.90 -12.70 -19.16
CA ALA A 171 -7.05 -13.46 -18.24
C ALA A 171 -7.51 -13.34 -16.77
N ASN A 172 -7.93 -12.15 -16.35
CA ASN A 172 -8.51 -11.94 -15.02
C ASN A 172 -9.82 -12.73 -14.85
N ARG A 173 -10.65 -12.77 -15.85
CA ARG A 173 -11.91 -13.51 -15.86
C ARG A 173 -11.67 -15.02 -15.74
N GLU A 174 -10.75 -15.60 -16.50
CA GLU A 174 -10.40 -17.02 -16.35
C GLU A 174 -9.94 -17.35 -14.93
N THR A 175 -9.14 -16.47 -14.32
CA THR A 175 -8.70 -16.62 -12.92
C THR A 175 -9.88 -16.59 -11.96
N VAL A 176 -10.84 -15.68 -12.18
CA VAL A 176 -12.07 -15.57 -11.38
C VAL A 176 -12.91 -16.83 -11.55
N LEU A 177 -13.16 -17.30 -12.78
CA LEU A 177 -13.94 -18.52 -13.04
C LEU A 177 -13.30 -19.76 -12.42
N LYS A 178 -11.98 -19.86 -12.45
CA LYS A 178 -11.27 -20.95 -11.75
C LYS A 178 -11.49 -20.89 -10.25
N SER A 179 -11.41 -19.71 -9.64
CA SER A 179 -11.70 -19.51 -8.22
C SER A 179 -13.16 -19.83 -7.88
N PHE A 180 -14.10 -19.56 -8.78
CA PHE A 180 -15.50 -19.98 -8.62
C PHE A 180 -15.68 -21.48 -8.57
N LYS A 181 -15.07 -22.21 -9.47
CA LYS A 181 -15.12 -23.68 -9.48
C LYS A 181 -14.57 -24.27 -8.18
N ASP A 182 -13.52 -23.67 -7.63
CA ASP A 182 -12.96 -24.08 -6.34
C ASP A 182 -13.90 -23.75 -5.16
N ILE A 183 -14.62 -22.63 -5.22
CA ILE A 183 -15.63 -22.24 -4.22
C ILE A 183 -16.84 -23.17 -4.32
N GLN A 184 -17.35 -23.44 -5.51
CA GLN A 184 -18.47 -24.33 -5.75
C GLN A 184 -18.18 -25.73 -5.20
N LYS A 185 -17.03 -26.29 -5.50
CA LYS A 185 -16.60 -27.60 -4.99
C LYS A 185 -16.54 -27.64 -3.46
N ARG A 186 -16.05 -26.57 -2.83
CA ARG A 186 -16.04 -26.46 -1.34
C ARG A 186 -17.44 -26.32 -0.75
N HIS A 187 -18.33 -25.63 -1.42
CA HIS A 187 -19.72 -25.48 -1.00
C HIS A 187 -20.50 -26.79 -1.10
N GLU A 188 -20.31 -27.56 -2.16
CA GLU A 188 -20.89 -28.89 -2.31
C GLU A 188 -20.44 -29.84 -1.19
N ILE A 189 -19.17 -29.79 -0.79
CA ILE A 189 -18.66 -30.56 0.36
C ILE A 189 -19.33 -30.13 1.66
N PHE A 190 -19.60 -28.83 1.85
CA PHE A 190 -20.19 -28.28 3.06
C PHE A 190 -21.69 -28.63 3.20
N ILE A 191 -22.42 -28.76 2.09
CA ILE A 191 -23.86 -29.12 2.10
C ILE A 191 -24.04 -30.64 2.33
N GLN A 192 -23.06 -31.46 2.05
CA GLN A 192 -23.12 -32.90 2.23
C GLN A 192 -22.85 -33.35 3.67
N HIS A 193 -22.52 -32.47 4.56
CA HIS A 193 -22.31 -32.68 5.99
C HIS A 193 -23.33 -31.91 6.84
#